data_cff2f292cb218b6cc9367901959cb9d9
#
_entry.id   cff2f292cb218b6cc9367901959cb9d9
#
_cell.length_a   1.000
_cell.length_b   1.000
_cell.length_c   1.000
_cell.angle_alpha   90.00
_cell.angle_beta   90.00
_cell.angle_gamma   90.00
#
_symmetry.space_group_name_H-M   'P 1'
#
loop_
_entity.id
_entity.type
_entity.pdbx_description
1 polymer ?
#
loop_
_entity_poly.entity_id
_entity_poly.type
_entity_poly.pdbx_seq_one_letter_code
_entity_poly.pdbx_strand_id
1 'polypeptide(L)'
;MKVAEGISRDGGVLALGGMPLDRVLAALRRREPAASACWVYDLDQVEARATRFKAAFAPLGVHAGYALKANALPSILRRVRAAGLAAEAGSLGELIAARREGFAAGERILNGNGRTPEEAEFAAREGVHSVNADHIDELDLLQHHAARAGTSVRVALRVNPGIDTHGHAYVATGHDAAKFGVAPAEALEAWSARARWPSLRLDGVHLHVGSQILDPGPLEAAADTARELAEESARRGAPLGLVNLGGGFGVDYSGAGPEFPLEAHAARLARKLAALRVAWVMEPGRWLVAPAGVLLAEVLWVKRRGGTSDAGSRRFVVLAAGMNDLLRPALYGARHRIVPVRARAGKEEPATVVGPVCESADVFEREALLPPLERGDLVAVLDAGAYGAVMSSNYNGRGRLAEVVVDGGRLSRARAGEDAATLGARDVDEALEG
;
A
#
# COMPACT_ATOMS: atom_id res chain seq x y z
N MET A 1 -7.85 24.61 12.07
CA MET A 1 -8.67 24.33 10.85
C MET A 1 -8.26 22.96 10.32
N LYS A 2 -9.22 22.06 10.05
CA LYS A 2 -8.93 20.74 9.42
C LYS A 2 -8.54 20.96 7.95
N VAL A 3 -7.45 20.36 7.51
CA VAL A 3 -6.95 20.42 6.12
C VAL A 3 -7.23 19.11 5.40
N ALA A 4 -7.02 17.99 6.11
CA ALA A 4 -7.34 16.65 5.68
C ALA A 4 -7.62 15.78 6.93
N GLU A 5 -7.91 14.49 6.74
CA GLU A 5 -7.99 13.55 7.85
C GLU A 5 -6.63 13.45 8.56
N GLY A 6 -6.60 13.57 9.88
CA GLY A 6 -5.35 13.60 10.67
C GLY A 6 -4.48 14.84 10.50
N ILE A 7 -4.81 15.74 9.56
CA ILE A 7 -4.01 16.93 9.26
C ILE A 7 -4.80 18.19 9.62
N SER A 8 -4.22 19.00 10.46
CA SER A 8 -4.77 20.29 10.90
C SER A 8 -3.78 21.44 10.65
N ARG A 9 -4.28 22.67 10.71
CA ARG A 9 -3.45 23.87 10.73
C ARG A 9 -3.78 24.65 11.97
N ASP A 10 -2.80 24.80 12.85
CA ASP A 10 -2.90 25.54 14.09
C ASP A 10 -1.81 26.64 14.13
N GLY A 11 -2.19 27.86 14.54
CA GLY A 11 -1.25 29.00 14.53
C GLY A 11 -0.56 29.24 13.18
N GLY A 12 -1.21 28.86 12.05
CA GLY A 12 -0.62 28.97 10.71
C GLY A 12 0.33 27.85 10.33
N VAL A 13 0.59 26.87 11.21
CA VAL A 13 1.49 25.72 10.96
C VAL A 13 0.68 24.44 10.71
N LEU A 14 1.09 23.67 9.71
CA LEU A 14 0.50 22.36 9.41
C LEU A 14 1.00 21.33 10.44
N ALA A 15 0.07 20.52 10.94
CA ALA A 15 0.35 19.46 11.91
C ALA A 15 -0.24 18.13 11.44
N LEU A 16 0.47 17.03 11.69
CA LEU A 16 0.03 15.64 11.50
C LEU A 16 -0.03 14.96 12.87
N GLY A 17 -1.17 14.36 13.22
CA GLY A 17 -1.36 13.74 14.54
C GLY A 17 -1.12 14.73 15.70
N GLY A 18 -1.46 16.01 15.53
CA GLY A 18 -1.18 17.08 16.48
C GLY A 18 0.28 17.57 16.53
N MET A 19 1.22 16.91 15.83
CA MET A 19 2.63 17.31 15.75
C MET A 19 2.86 18.34 14.67
N PRO A 20 3.32 19.57 14.99
CA PRO A 20 3.69 20.58 13.97
C PRO A 20 4.82 20.07 13.08
N LEU A 21 4.60 20.09 11.76
CA LEU A 21 5.55 19.50 10.79
C LEU A 21 6.89 20.26 10.71
N ASP A 22 6.90 21.54 11.01
CA ASP A 22 8.15 22.32 11.08
C ASP A 22 9.08 21.84 12.22
N ARG A 23 8.52 21.28 13.31
CA ARG A 23 9.29 20.67 14.39
C ARG A 23 9.88 19.31 14.03
N VAL A 24 9.24 18.58 13.11
CA VAL A 24 9.66 17.24 12.73
C VAL A 24 11.04 17.25 12.09
N LEU A 25 11.23 18.06 11.04
CA LEU A 25 12.52 18.14 10.35
C LEU A 25 13.60 18.76 11.26
N ALA A 26 13.26 19.75 12.08
CA ALA A 26 14.18 20.31 13.07
C ALA A 26 14.62 19.27 14.11
N ALA A 27 13.71 18.37 14.53
CA ALA A 27 14.06 17.28 15.44
C ALA A 27 14.95 16.22 14.77
N LEU A 28 14.64 15.87 13.53
CA LEU A 28 15.43 14.89 12.75
C LEU A 28 16.87 15.40 12.53
N ARG A 29 17.04 16.67 12.21
CA ARG A 29 18.36 17.30 11.99
C ARG A 29 19.31 17.22 13.19
N ARG A 30 18.80 17.05 14.40
CA ARG A 30 19.67 16.78 15.58
C ARG A 30 20.38 15.43 15.49
N ARG A 31 19.89 14.49 14.70
CA ARG A 31 20.44 13.14 14.49
C ARG A 31 21.02 12.96 13.09
N GLU A 32 20.44 13.64 12.10
CA GLU A 32 20.79 13.61 10.69
C GLU A 32 20.90 15.08 10.20
N PRO A 33 22.05 15.76 10.45
CA PRO A 33 22.18 17.21 10.18
C PRO A 33 21.92 17.63 8.74
N ALA A 34 22.16 16.75 7.77
CA ALA A 34 21.92 16.99 6.35
C ALA A 34 20.47 16.73 5.90
N ALA A 35 19.58 16.27 6.79
CA ALA A 35 18.22 15.96 6.43
C ALA A 35 17.48 17.20 5.92
N SER A 36 16.96 17.12 4.70
CA SER A 36 16.16 18.17 4.03
C SER A 36 14.77 17.67 3.61
N ALA A 37 14.52 16.36 3.76
CA ALA A 37 13.23 15.73 3.58
C ALA A 37 13.12 14.50 4.48
N CYS A 38 11.89 14.06 4.77
CA CYS A 38 11.61 12.80 5.47
C CYS A 38 10.16 12.36 5.26
N TRP A 39 9.91 11.09 5.51
CA TRP A 39 8.56 10.54 5.66
C TRP A 39 8.07 10.77 7.09
N VAL A 40 6.79 11.10 7.24
CA VAL A 40 6.17 11.28 8.56
C VAL A 40 4.84 10.52 8.57
N TYR A 41 4.63 9.68 9.59
CA TYR A 41 3.40 8.88 9.73
C TYR A 41 2.75 9.11 11.10
N ASP A 42 1.44 9.24 11.11
CA ASP A 42 0.58 9.28 12.30
C ASP A 42 0.09 7.87 12.63
N LEU A 43 0.63 7.28 13.69
CA LEU A 43 0.28 5.91 14.09
C LEU A 43 -1.13 5.84 14.73
N ASP A 44 -1.60 6.90 15.35
CA ASP A 44 -2.93 6.94 15.95
C ASP A 44 -4.00 6.93 14.85
N GLN A 45 -3.74 7.62 13.74
CA GLN A 45 -4.61 7.57 12.57
C GLN A 45 -4.60 6.18 11.90
N VAL A 46 -3.44 5.53 11.81
CA VAL A 46 -3.36 4.14 11.31
C VAL A 46 -4.23 3.21 12.14
N GLU A 47 -4.14 3.30 13.47
CA GLU A 47 -4.95 2.50 14.39
C GLU A 47 -6.44 2.79 14.28
N ALA A 48 -6.82 4.06 14.23
CA ALA A 48 -8.21 4.47 14.07
C ALA A 48 -8.83 3.92 12.79
N ARG A 49 -8.12 4.00 11.66
CA ARG A 49 -8.59 3.45 10.38
C ARG A 49 -8.64 1.92 10.39
N ALA A 50 -7.68 1.25 10.99
CA ALA A 50 -7.67 -0.20 11.16
C ALA A 50 -8.87 -0.67 12.00
N THR A 51 -9.12 0.00 13.11
CA THR A 51 -10.27 -0.26 13.99
C THR A 51 -11.59 -0.01 13.27
N ARG A 52 -11.71 1.10 12.53
CA ARG A 52 -12.89 1.44 11.72
C ARG A 52 -13.17 0.37 10.66
N PHE A 53 -12.12 -0.10 9.94
CA PHE A 53 -12.25 -1.17 8.96
C PHE A 53 -12.80 -2.46 9.59
N LYS A 54 -12.17 -2.88 10.68
CA LYS A 54 -12.58 -4.09 11.41
C LYS A 54 -14.02 -3.99 11.91
N ALA A 55 -14.42 -2.85 12.46
CA ALA A 55 -15.78 -2.62 12.93
C ALA A 55 -16.81 -2.66 11.80
N ALA A 56 -16.52 -2.05 10.65
CA ALA A 56 -17.42 -2.04 9.50
C ALA A 56 -17.70 -3.47 8.99
N PHE A 57 -16.70 -4.34 8.95
CA PHE A 57 -16.82 -5.72 8.45
C PHE A 57 -17.07 -6.76 9.54
N ALA A 58 -17.27 -6.36 10.79
CA ALA A 58 -17.59 -7.29 11.89
C ALA A 58 -18.83 -8.17 11.65
N PRO A 59 -19.93 -7.68 11.00
CA PRO A 59 -21.08 -8.52 10.70
C PRO A 59 -20.78 -9.72 9.78
N LEU A 60 -19.74 -9.63 8.95
CA LEU A 60 -19.26 -10.72 8.10
C LEU A 60 -18.21 -11.59 8.79
N GLY A 61 -17.67 -11.16 9.93
CA GLY A 61 -16.55 -11.86 10.59
C GLY A 61 -15.27 -11.88 9.75
N VAL A 62 -14.98 -10.77 9.02
CA VAL A 62 -13.84 -10.71 8.10
C VAL A 62 -12.52 -10.81 8.85
N HIS A 63 -11.66 -11.72 8.42
CA HIS A 63 -10.25 -11.77 8.75
C HIS A 63 -9.50 -10.76 7.85
N ALA A 64 -9.26 -9.55 8.37
CA ALA A 64 -8.65 -8.48 7.61
C ALA A 64 -7.12 -8.57 7.63
N GLY A 65 -6.50 -8.87 6.50
CA GLY A 65 -5.05 -8.88 6.28
C GLY A 65 -4.56 -7.52 5.78
N TYR A 66 -3.81 -6.79 6.58
CA TYR A 66 -3.17 -5.57 6.12
C TYR A 66 -2.14 -5.88 5.04
N ALA A 67 -2.27 -5.27 3.86
CA ALA A 67 -1.34 -5.46 2.73
C ALA A 67 -0.01 -4.74 2.97
N LEU A 68 1.04 -5.50 3.34
CA LEU A 68 2.35 -4.98 3.73
C LEU A 68 3.00 -4.16 2.63
N LYS A 69 2.76 -4.52 1.37
CA LYS A 69 3.24 -3.75 0.19
C LYS A 69 2.84 -2.28 0.20
N ALA A 70 1.79 -1.91 0.95
CA ALA A 70 1.41 -0.51 1.08
C ALA A 70 2.41 0.27 1.95
N ASN A 71 2.82 -0.29 3.08
CA ASN A 71 3.88 0.24 3.95
C ASN A 71 4.26 -0.81 5.01
N ALA A 72 5.47 -1.38 4.90
CA ALA A 72 5.97 -2.41 5.80
C ALA A 72 6.84 -1.87 6.96
N LEU A 73 6.68 -0.60 7.34
CA LEU A 73 7.43 -0.04 8.47
C LEU A 73 7.04 -0.76 9.77
N PRO A 74 8.01 -1.28 10.55
CA PRO A 74 7.72 -2.04 11.78
C PRO A 74 6.74 -1.38 12.74
N SER A 75 6.84 -0.06 12.93
CA SER A 75 5.93 0.70 13.80
C SER A 75 4.48 0.65 13.30
N ILE A 76 4.26 0.71 11.98
CA ILE A 76 2.93 0.56 11.37
C ILE A 76 2.44 -0.89 11.54
N LEU A 77 3.30 -1.89 11.29
CA LEU A 77 2.92 -3.31 11.45
C LEU A 77 2.48 -3.62 12.87
N ARG A 78 3.22 -3.16 13.87
CA ARG A 78 2.83 -3.31 15.28
C ARG A 78 1.49 -2.65 15.59
N ARG A 79 1.21 -1.49 15.00
CA ARG A 79 -0.02 -0.74 15.24
C ARG A 79 -1.24 -1.43 14.62
N VAL A 80 -1.13 -1.90 13.36
CA VAL A 80 -2.24 -2.63 12.71
C VAL A 80 -2.47 -3.97 13.38
N ARG A 81 -1.42 -4.66 13.85
CA ARG A 81 -1.55 -5.89 14.63
C ARG A 81 -2.26 -5.64 15.96
N ALA A 82 -1.89 -4.58 16.69
CA ALA A 82 -2.54 -4.20 17.94
C ALA A 82 -4.04 -3.89 17.77
N ALA A 83 -4.42 -3.31 16.62
CA ALA A 83 -5.82 -3.13 16.22
C ALA A 83 -6.53 -4.46 15.84
N GLY A 84 -5.78 -5.58 15.82
CA GLY A 84 -6.29 -6.93 15.57
C GLY A 84 -6.48 -7.26 14.10
N LEU A 85 -5.68 -6.67 13.20
CA LEU A 85 -5.57 -7.10 11.82
C LEU A 85 -4.47 -8.14 11.67
N ALA A 86 -4.64 -9.02 10.69
CA ALA A 86 -3.64 -9.93 10.16
C ALA A 86 -2.68 -9.21 9.18
N ALA A 87 -1.69 -9.92 8.65
CA ALA A 87 -0.72 -9.45 7.67
C ALA A 87 -0.92 -10.17 6.33
N GLU A 88 -1.08 -9.42 5.24
CA GLU A 88 -0.99 -9.94 3.88
C GLU A 88 0.39 -9.59 3.32
N ALA A 89 1.14 -10.61 2.94
CA ALA A 89 2.51 -10.54 2.48
C ALA A 89 2.62 -11.02 1.03
N GLY A 90 3.24 -10.26 0.16
CA GLY A 90 3.48 -10.58 -1.25
C GLY A 90 4.84 -11.20 -1.54
N SER A 91 5.65 -11.48 -0.50
CA SER A 91 6.99 -12.05 -0.65
C SER A 91 7.50 -12.67 0.65
N LEU A 92 8.57 -13.47 0.54
CA LEU A 92 9.29 -14.02 1.72
C LEU A 92 9.78 -12.90 2.65
N GLY A 93 10.28 -11.79 2.10
CA GLY A 93 10.75 -10.66 2.90
C GLY A 93 9.65 -10.04 3.75
N GLU A 94 8.44 -9.91 3.20
CA GLU A 94 7.28 -9.42 3.94
C GLU A 94 6.75 -10.45 4.96
N LEU A 95 6.79 -11.76 4.67
CA LEU A 95 6.48 -12.81 5.65
C LEU A 95 7.44 -12.78 6.84
N ILE A 96 8.74 -12.61 6.58
CA ILE A 96 9.76 -12.46 7.64
C ILE A 96 9.51 -11.19 8.45
N ALA A 97 9.15 -10.08 7.81
CA ALA A 97 8.81 -8.84 8.50
C ALA A 97 7.58 -9.03 9.40
N ALA A 98 6.51 -9.63 8.87
CA ALA A 98 5.31 -9.94 9.66
C ALA A 98 5.63 -10.84 10.86
N ARG A 99 6.41 -11.92 10.67
CA ARG A 99 6.85 -12.81 11.75
C ARG A 99 7.65 -12.05 12.82
N ARG A 100 8.59 -11.20 12.41
CA ARG A 100 9.42 -10.39 13.31
C ARG A 100 8.59 -9.44 14.17
N GLU A 101 7.52 -8.88 13.60
CA GLU A 101 6.61 -7.99 14.32
C GLU A 101 5.51 -8.76 15.10
N GLY A 102 5.65 -10.09 15.19
CA GLY A 102 4.87 -10.95 16.07
C GLY A 102 3.53 -11.42 15.52
N PHE A 103 3.26 -11.30 14.23
CA PHE A 103 2.09 -11.93 13.62
C PHE A 103 2.23 -13.45 13.69
N ALA A 104 1.25 -14.13 14.31
CA ALA A 104 1.21 -15.58 14.43
C ALA A 104 0.99 -16.24 13.04
N ALA A 105 1.19 -17.55 12.93
CA ALA A 105 0.96 -18.31 11.70
C ALA A 105 -0.44 -18.07 11.12
N GLY A 106 -1.48 -18.15 11.95
CA GLY A 106 -2.86 -17.90 11.55
C GLY A 106 -3.20 -16.43 11.24
N GLU A 107 -2.26 -15.51 11.42
CA GLU A 107 -2.40 -14.08 11.10
C GLU A 107 -1.58 -13.69 9.86
N ARG A 108 -0.98 -14.63 9.14
CA ARG A 108 -0.17 -14.35 7.95
C ARG A 108 -0.85 -14.93 6.71
N ILE A 109 -1.13 -14.12 5.72
CA ILE A 109 -1.66 -14.50 4.42
C ILE A 109 -0.53 -14.33 3.41
N LEU A 110 -0.26 -15.35 2.61
CA LEU A 110 0.78 -15.28 1.57
C LEU A 110 0.14 -15.08 0.20
N ASN A 111 0.49 -13.98 -0.43
CA ASN A 111 0.10 -13.58 -1.78
C ASN A 111 1.30 -13.63 -2.74
N GLY A 112 1.09 -13.32 -4.01
CA GLY A 112 2.14 -13.20 -5.03
C GLY A 112 1.81 -14.02 -6.28
N ASN A 113 2.43 -13.65 -7.40
CA ASN A 113 2.23 -14.28 -8.70
C ASN A 113 3.52 -14.91 -9.29
N GLY A 114 4.52 -15.13 -8.45
CA GLY A 114 5.80 -15.73 -8.80
C GLY A 114 6.34 -16.48 -7.60
N ARG A 115 5.57 -17.49 -7.14
CA ARG A 115 5.88 -18.28 -5.96
C ARG A 115 7.24 -18.94 -6.05
N THR A 116 8.11 -18.66 -5.08
CA THR A 116 9.42 -19.33 -4.99
C THR A 116 9.35 -20.57 -4.10
N PRO A 117 10.32 -21.52 -4.28
CA PRO A 117 10.45 -22.67 -3.39
C PRO A 117 10.59 -22.28 -1.91
N GLU A 118 11.34 -21.21 -1.62
CA GLU A 118 11.57 -20.70 -0.26
C GLU A 118 10.27 -20.17 0.37
N GLU A 119 9.42 -19.52 -0.40
CA GLU A 119 8.10 -19.06 0.07
C GLU A 119 7.17 -20.25 0.35
N ALA A 120 7.18 -21.26 -0.53
CA ALA A 120 6.40 -22.50 -0.32
C ALA A 120 6.90 -23.27 0.91
N GLU A 121 8.22 -23.36 1.10
CA GLU A 121 8.82 -23.98 2.29
C GLU A 121 8.47 -23.21 3.56
N PHE A 122 8.54 -21.87 3.54
CA PHE A 122 8.14 -21.04 4.68
C PHE A 122 6.68 -21.30 5.04
N ALA A 123 5.76 -21.28 4.06
CA ALA A 123 4.34 -21.54 4.30
C ALA A 123 4.09 -22.93 4.91
N ALA A 124 4.83 -23.94 4.44
CA ALA A 124 4.72 -25.30 4.93
C ALA A 124 5.28 -25.49 6.36
N ARG A 125 6.43 -24.90 6.66
CA ARG A 125 7.12 -25.12 7.95
C ARG A 125 6.70 -24.16 9.06
N GLU A 126 6.58 -22.89 8.71
CA GLU A 126 6.28 -21.83 9.69
C GLU A 126 4.77 -21.58 9.82
N GLY A 127 4.00 -22.09 8.88
CA GLY A 127 2.56 -21.93 8.78
C GLY A 127 2.11 -20.53 8.37
N VAL A 128 0.98 -20.50 7.68
CA VAL A 128 0.25 -19.28 7.30
C VAL A 128 -1.25 -19.55 7.46
N HIS A 129 -2.06 -18.49 7.52
CA HIS A 129 -3.52 -18.61 7.48
C HIS A 129 -3.98 -19.25 6.17
N SER A 130 -3.46 -18.72 5.05
CA SER A 130 -3.71 -19.23 3.70
C SER A 130 -2.66 -18.71 2.72
N VAL A 131 -2.51 -19.45 1.63
CA VAL A 131 -1.75 -19.04 0.44
C VAL A 131 -2.75 -18.71 -0.67
N ASN A 132 -2.63 -17.55 -1.30
CA ASN A 132 -3.35 -17.22 -2.52
C ASN A 132 -2.47 -17.65 -3.71
N ALA A 133 -2.79 -18.78 -4.34
CA ALA A 133 -2.07 -19.29 -5.51
C ALA A 133 -2.59 -18.62 -6.78
N ASP A 134 -1.69 -18.08 -7.58
CA ASP A 134 -1.99 -17.31 -8.80
C ASP A 134 -2.05 -18.21 -10.04
N HIS A 135 -1.49 -19.42 -9.97
CA HIS A 135 -1.43 -20.40 -11.05
C HIS A 135 -1.63 -21.85 -10.55
N ILE A 136 -2.14 -22.75 -11.40
CA ILE A 136 -2.38 -24.15 -11.03
C ILE A 136 -1.10 -24.90 -10.67
N ASP A 137 0.00 -24.64 -11.40
CA ASP A 137 1.29 -25.31 -11.15
C ASP A 137 1.89 -24.94 -9.77
N GLU A 138 1.49 -23.82 -9.17
CA GLU A 138 1.88 -23.52 -7.79
C GLU A 138 1.37 -24.56 -6.79
N LEU A 139 0.26 -25.24 -7.10
CA LEU A 139 -0.29 -26.30 -6.24
C LEU A 139 0.66 -27.48 -6.10
N ASP A 140 1.37 -27.86 -7.17
CA ASP A 140 2.36 -28.94 -7.13
C ASP A 140 3.57 -28.55 -6.28
N LEU A 141 4.04 -27.29 -6.40
CA LEU A 141 5.12 -26.75 -5.58
C LEU A 141 4.74 -26.73 -4.10
N LEU A 142 3.56 -26.19 -3.77
CA LEU A 142 3.04 -26.12 -2.39
C LEU A 142 2.82 -27.54 -1.82
N GLN A 143 2.26 -28.47 -2.60
CA GLN A 143 2.08 -29.87 -2.23
C GLN A 143 3.41 -30.53 -1.88
N HIS A 144 4.44 -30.34 -2.73
CA HIS A 144 5.77 -30.89 -2.48
C HIS A 144 6.33 -30.46 -1.11
N HIS A 145 6.31 -29.16 -0.82
CA HIS A 145 6.86 -28.64 0.43
C HIS A 145 5.99 -29.01 1.65
N ALA A 146 4.67 -28.98 1.51
CA ALA A 146 3.74 -29.37 2.58
C ALA A 146 3.90 -30.87 2.94
N ALA A 147 3.97 -31.75 1.93
CA ALA A 147 4.19 -33.17 2.14
C ALA A 147 5.54 -33.46 2.82
N ARG A 148 6.61 -32.81 2.40
CA ARG A 148 7.94 -32.94 3.02
C ARG A 148 7.99 -32.45 4.47
N ALA A 149 7.22 -31.40 4.78
CA ALA A 149 7.13 -30.87 6.14
C ALA A 149 6.16 -31.67 7.01
N GLY A 150 5.37 -32.61 6.46
CA GLY A 150 4.33 -33.33 7.17
C GLY A 150 3.18 -32.43 7.66
N THR A 151 2.90 -31.34 6.92
CA THR A 151 1.91 -30.32 7.28
C THR A 151 0.80 -30.23 6.25
N SER A 152 -0.22 -29.44 6.54
CA SER A 152 -1.27 -29.09 5.59
C SER A 152 -1.32 -27.57 5.41
N VAL A 153 -1.27 -27.11 4.16
CA VAL A 153 -1.35 -25.70 3.80
C VAL A 153 -2.73 -25.38 3.20
N ARG A 154 -3.40 -24.36 3.74
CA ARG A 154 -4.66 -23.88 3.15
C ARG A 154 -4.38 -23.02 1.94
N VAL A 155 -5.07 -23.28 0.82
CA VAL A 155 -4.88 -22.58 -0.45
C VAL A 155 -6.19 -22.03 -0.96
N ALA A 156 -6.16 -20.76 -1.36
CA ALA A 156 -7.17 -20.11 -2.19
C ALA A 156 -6.61 -19.91 -3.60
N LEU A 157 -7.35 -20.33 -4.62
CA LEU A 157 -7.01 -20.00 -6.01
C LEU A 157 -7.41 -18.56 -6.32
N ARG A 158 -6.49 -17.80 -6.84
CA ARG A 158 -6.80 -16.48 -7.38
C ARG A 158 -7.48 -16.64 -8.73
N VAL A 159 -8.70 -16.12 -8.80
CA VAL A 159 -9.51 -16.16 -10.02
C VAL A 159 -9.58 -14.76 -10.61
N ASN A 160 -9.33 -14.65 -11.93
CA ASN A 160 -9.58 -13.44 -12.68
C ASN A 160 -11.05 -13.40 -13.11
N PRO A 161 -11.86 -12.46 -12.56
CA PRO A 161 -13.30 -12.40 -12.87
C PRO A 161 -13.65 -11.67 -14.19
N GLY A 162 -12.66 -11.12 -14.91
CA GLY A 162 -12.91 -10.32 -16.11
C GLY A 162 -13.60 -8.97 -15.85
N ILE A 163 -13.53 -8.43 -14.64
CA ILE A 163 -14.20 -7.17 -14.25
C ILE A 163 -13.29 -5.98 -14.57
N ASP A 164 -13.80 -5.04 -15.39
CA ASP A 164 -13.15 -3.76 -15.65
C ASP A 164 -13.43 -2.76 -14.52
N THR A 165 -12.37 -2.21 -13.94
CA THR A 165 -12.47 -1.21 -12.87
C THR A 165 -12.32 0.23 -13.36
N HIS A 166 -12.18 0.45 -14.68
CA HIS A 166 -11.93 1.77 -15.29
C HIS A 166 -10.76 2.55 -14.66
N GLY A 167 -9.84 1.84 -14.00
CA GLY A 167 -8.64 2.39 -13.35
C GLY A 167 -7.48 2.59 -14.32
N HIS A 168 -6.37 3.17 -13.82
CA HIS A 168 -5.12 3.26 -14.57
C HIS A 168 -4.64 1.85 -14.95
N ALA A 169 -4.18 1.64 -16.20
CA ALA A 169 -3.79 0.33 -16.74
C ALA A 169 -2.82 -0.47 -15.84
N TYR A 170 -1.91 0.20 -15.14
CA TYR A 170 -0.95 -0.45 -14.24
C TYR A 170 -1.51 -0.86 -12.86
N VAL A 171 -2.74 -0.50 -12.51
CA VAL A 171 -3.39 -0.87 -11.24
C VAL A 171 -4.68 -1.65 -11.41
N ALA A 172 -5.14 -1.86 -12.67
CA ALA A 172 -6.25 -2.74 -13.02
C ALA A 172 -5.74 -4.19 -13.07
N THR A 173 -6.34 -5.09 -12.30
CA THR A 173 -5.88 -6.50 -12.16
C THR A 173 -6.95 -7.52 -12.50
N GLY A 174 -8.14 -7.09 -12.89
CA GLY A 174 -9.30 -7.95 -13.11
C GLY A 174 -9.76 -8.09 -14.57
N HIS A 175 -9.04 -7.51 -15.55
CA HIS A 175 -9.41 -7.64 -16.97
C HIS A 175 -8.69 -8.82 -17.64
N ASP A 176 -9.21 -9.30 -18.77
CA ASP A 176 -8.74 -10.51 -19.48
C ASP A 176 -7.25 -10.50 -19.85
N ALA A 177 -6.65 -9.34 -20.08
CA ALA A 177 -5.21 -9.20 -20.36
C ALA A 177 -4.35 -9.04 -19.11
N ALA A 178 -4.92 -9.10 -17.89
CA ALA A 178 -4.15 -9.02 -16.65
C ALA A 178 -3.35 -10.30 -16.43
N LYS A 179 -2.11 -10.15 -15.95
CA LYS A 179 -1.18 -11.27 -15.70
C LYS A 179 -1.55 -12.14 -14.48
N PHE A 180 -2.67 -11.86 -13.81
CA PHE A 180 -3.00 -12.42 -12.51
C PHE A 180 -4.17 -13.38 -12.56
N GLY A 181 -4.03 -14.51 -11.84
CA GLY A 181 -5.08 -15.47 -11.57
C GLY A 181 -5.40 -16.40 -12.74
N VAL A 182 -6.15 -17.44 -12.42
CA VAL A 182 -6.64 -18.44 -13.37
C VAL A 182 -8.06 -18.11 -13.85
N ALA A 183 -8.48 -18.71 -14.96
CA ALA A 183 -9.85 -18.60 -15.41
C ALA A 183 -10.84 -19.30 -14.44
N PRO A 184 -12.11 -18.84 -14.35
CA PRO A 184 -13.12 -19.49 -13.51
C PRO A 184 -13.28 -20.98 -13.76
N ALA A 185 -13.23 -21.42 -15.01
CA ALA A 185 -13.35 -22.83 -15.40
C ALA A 185 -12.19 -23.69 -14.85
N GLU A 186 -10.95 -23.20 -14.97
CA GLU A 186 -9.74 -23.86 -14.46
C GLU A 186 -9.79 -24.01 -12.93
N ALA A 187 -10.26 -22.96 -12.23
CA ALA A 187 -10.43 -23.04 -10.77
C ALA A 187 -11.46 -24.10 -10.36
N LEU A 188 -12.61 -24.17 -11.04
CA LEU A 188 -13.65 -25.18 -10.79
C LEU A 188 -13.15 -26.61 -11.04
N GLU A 189 -12.32 -26.82 -12.07
CA GLU A 189 -11.67 -28.10 -12.34
C GLU A 189 -10.67 -28.47 -11.23
N ALA A 190 -9.83 -27.53 -10.82
CA ALA A 190 -8.85 -27.76 -9.76
C ALA A 190 -9.52 -28.11 -8.42
N TRP A 191 -10.58 -27.37 -8.03
CA TRP A 191 -11.32 -27.71 -6.80
C TRP A 191 -11.98 -29.08 -6.88
N SER A 192 -12.53 -29.46 -8.03
CA SER A 192 -13.10 -30.81 -8.24
C SER A 192 -12.05 -31.92 -8.16
N ALA A 193 -10.82 -31.62 -8.62
CA ALA A 193 -9.70 -32.55 -8.62
C ALA A 193 -8.78 -32.42 -7.37
N ARG A 194 -9.21 -31.74 -6.31
CA ARG A 194 -8.38 -31.41 -5.14
C ARG A 194 -7.72 -32.59 -4.43
N ALA A 195 -8.24 -33.81 -4.60
CA ALA A 195 -7.63 -35.04 -4.10
C ALA A 195 -6.21 -35.31 -4.68
N ARG A 196 -5.81 -34.63 -5.77
CA ARG A 196 -4.46 -34.69 -6.33
C ARG A 196 -3.42 -34.08 -5.39
N TRP A 197 -3.84 -33.17 -4.48
CA TRP A 197 -2.96 -32.43 -3.56
C TRP A 197 -3.36 -32.69 -2.09
N PRO A 198 -3.11 -33.90 -1.57
CA PRO A 198 -3.62 -34.36 -0.26
C PRO A 198 -3.03 -33.58 0.92
N SER A 199 -1.86 -32.91 0.76
CA SER A 199 -1.28 -32.05 1.78
C SER A 199 -1.76 -30.58 1.66
N LEU A 200 -2.67 -30.28 0.71
CA LEU A 200 -3.28 -28.98 0.59
C LEU A 200 -4.75 -29.02 1.00
N ARG A 201 -5.16 -28.01 1.76
CA ARG A 201 -6.56 -27.70 1.94
C ARG A 201 -6.99 -26.72 0.84
N LEU A 202 -7.21 -27.23 -0.38
CA LEU A 202 -7.63 -26.45 -1.54
C LEU A 202 -9.13 -26.18 -1.47
N ASP A 203 -9.54 -25.21 -0.65
CA ASP A 203 -10.93 -24.88 -0.37
C ASP A 203 -11.21 -23.37 -0.42
N GLY A 204 -10.35 -22.59 -1.07
CA GLY A 204 -10.50 -21.14 -1.11
C GLY A 204 -10.57 -20.56 -2.52
N VAL A 205 -11.28 -19.42 -2.65
CA VAL A 205 -11.23 -18.53 -3.80
C VAL A 205 -10.70 -17.16 -3.35
N HIS A 206 -9.83 -16.57 -4.16
CA HIS A 206 -9.33 -15.20 -4.00
C HIS A 206 -9.66 -14.37 -5.24
N LEU A 207 -10.22 -13.19 -5.04
CA LEU A 207 -10.47 -12.21 -6.10
C LEU A 207 -9.87 -10.85 -5.71
N HIS A 208 -9.09 -10.26 -6.62
CA HIS A 208 -8.58 -8.90 -6.45
C HIS A 208 -8.69 -8.17 -7.79
N VAL A 209 -9.69 -7.31 -7.91
CA VAL A 209 -10.09 -6.71 -9.19
C VAL A 209 -9.36 -5.41 -9.54
N GLY A 210 -8.66 -4.82 -8.58
CA GLY A 210 -7.90 -3.60 -8.86
C GLY A 210 -7.51 -2.83 -7.61
N SER A 211 -6.96 -1.64 -7.81
CA SER A 211 -6.52 -0.74 -6.75
C SER A 211 -7.05 0.66 -6.99
N GLN A 212 -7.18 1.46 -5.92
CA GLN A 212 -7.67 2.84 -5.97
C GLN A 212 -9.14 2.93 -6.47
N ILE A 213 -9.97 2.01 -6.03
CA ILE A 213 -11.39 1.93 -6.38
C ILE A 213 -12.17 2.81 -5.40
N LEU A 214 -12.78 3.89 -5.89
CA LEU A 214 -13.61 4.80 -5.08
C LEU A 214 -15.10 4.45 -5.17
N ASP A 215 -15.55 3.90 -6.31
CA ASP A 215 -16.91 3.37 -6.47
C ASP A 215 -16.95 1.89 -6.03
N PRO A 216 -17.82 1.51 -5.09
CA PRO A 216 -17.94 0.13 -4.63
C PRO A 216 -18.42 -0.88 -5.69
N GLY A 217 -19.01 -0.44 -6.79
CA GLY A 217 -19.60 -1.32 -7.81
C GLY A 217 -18.72 -2.48 -8.26
N PRO A 218 -17.46 -2.26 -8.69
CA PRO A 218 -16.54 -3.33 -9.07
C PRO A 218 -16.25 -4.33 -7.94
N LEU A 219 -16.13 -3.85 -6.69
CA LEU A 219 -15.92 -4.73 -5.52
C LEU A 219 -17.16 -5.57 -5.20
N GLU A 220 -18.35 -5.03 -5.41
CA GLU A 220 -19.62 -5.74 -5.25
C GLU A 220 -19.83 -6.78 -6.36
N ALA A 221 -19.41 -6.49 -7.59
CA ALA A 221 -19.42 -7.45 -8.70
C ALA A 221 -18.45 -8.61 -8.44
N ALA A 222 -17.25 -8.32 -7.90
CA ALA A 222 -16.32 -9.38 -7.48
C ALA A 222 -16.92 -10.28 -6.40
N ALA A 223 -17.67 -9.72 -5.46
CA ALA A 223 -18.35 -10.50 -4.43
C ALA A 223 -19.48 -11.39 -5.02
N ASP A 224 -20.20 -10.92 -6.06
CA ASP A 224 -21.17 -11.76 -6.79
C ASP A 224 -20.46 -12.93 -7.48
N THR A 225 -19.37 -12.68 -8.20
CA THR A 225 -18.56 -13.74 -8.82
C THR A 225 -18.05 -14.76 -7.80
N ALA A 226 -17.57 -14.30 -6.63
CA ALA A 226 -17.13 -15.19 -5.56
C ALA A 226 -18.26 -16.09 -5.05
N ARG A 227 -19.46 -15.53 -4.88
CA ARG A 227 -20.67 -16.26 -4.48
C ARG A 227 -21.03 -17.33 -5.52
N GLU A 228 -21.09 -16.96 -6.79
CA GLU A 228 -21.42 -17.87 -7.89
C GLU A 228 -20.42 -19.03 -8.01
N LEU A 229 -19.13 -18.73 -7.89
CA LEU A 229 -18.07 -19.75 -7.88
C LEU A 229 -18.21 -20.70 -6.67
N ALA A 230 -18.52 -20.18 -5.49
CA ALA A 230 -18.71 -21.00 -4.29
C ALA A 230 -19.92 -21.93 -4.42
N GLU A 231 -21.04 -21.41 -4.96
CA GLU A 231 -22.25 -22.18 -5.23
C GLU A 231 -22.01 -23.28 -6.30
N GLU A 232 -21.31 -22.93 -7.40
CA GLU A 232 -21.01 -23.91 -8.47
C GLU A 232 -20.03 -24.98 -7.99
N SER A 233 -18.99 -24.59 -7.24
CA SER A 233 -18.04 -25.53 -6.64
C SER A 233 -18.73 -26.51 -5.69
N ALA A 234 -19.68 -26.02 -4.89
CA ALA A 234 -20.48 -26.88 -4.02
C ALA A 234 -21.38 -27.86 -4.80
N ARG A 235 -22.01 -27.42 -5.89
CA ARG A 235 -22.79 -28.31 -6.80
C ARG A 235 -21.93 -29.41 -7.40
N ARG A 236 -20.65 -29.16 -7.66
CA ARG A 236 -19.67 -30.14 -8.14
C ARG A 236 -19.09 -31.05 -7.02
N GLY A 237 -19.60 -30.94 -5.80
CA GLY A 237 -19.13 -31.74 -4.65
C GLY A 237 -17.82 -31.23 -4.02
N ALA A 238 -17.39 -30.01 -4.34
CA ALA A 238 -16.16 -29.41 -3.85
C ALA A 238 -16.43 -28.08 -3.10
N PRO A 239 -17.22 -28.06 -2.01
CA PRO A 239 -17.59 -26.83 -1.33
C PRO A 239 -16.36 -26.06 -0.87
N LEU A 240 -16.40 -24.73 -1.05
CA LEU A 240 -15.36 -23.81 -0.57
C LEU A 240 -15.59 -23.48 0.91
N GLY A 241 -14.50 -23.30 1.64
CA GLY A 241 -14.50 -22.90 3.05
C GLY A 241 -13.87 -21.52 3.29
N LEU A 242 -13.32 -20.87 2.23
CA LEU A 242 -12.67 -19.56 2.30
C LEU A 242 -13.01 -18.73 1.07
N VAL A 243 -13.38 -17.48 1.29
CA VAL A 243 -13.49 -16.46 0.24
C VAL A 243 -12.65 -15.26 0.65
N ASN A 244 -11.65 -14.93 -0.17
CA ASN A 244 -10.85 -13.75 -0.05
C ASN A 244 -11.27 -12.75 -1.15
N LEU A 245 -11.82 -11.61 -0.75
CA LEU A 245 -12.28 -10.56 -1.67
C LEU A 245 -11.18 -9.53 -2.00
N GLY A 246 -9.94 -9.79 -1.55
CA GLY A 246 -8.81 -8.90 -1.80
C GLY A 246 -8.96 -7.52 -1.14
N GLY A 247 -8.31 -6.55 -1.74
CA GLY A 247 -8.34 -5.16 -1.30
C GLY A 247 -8.93 -4.23 -2.36
N GLY A 248 -8.21 -3.15 -2.66
CA GLY A 248 -8.59 -2.22 -3.72
C GLY A 248 -9.22 -0.92 -3.24
N PHE A 249 -9.60 -0.82 -1.97
CA PHE A 249 -10.23 0.37 -1.37
C PHE A 249 -9.43 1.65 -1.63
N GLY A 250 -10.06 2.61 -2.31
CA GLY A 250 -9.43 3.85 -2.75
C GLY A 250 -9.41 4.94 -1.68
N VAL A 251 -8.61 5.97 -1.96
CA VAL A 251 -8.50 7.22 -1.18
C VAL A 251 -8.68 8.39 -2.12
N ASP A 252 -9.45 9.40 -1.71
CA ASP A 252 -9.54 10.64 -2.47
C ASP A 252 -8.28 11.50 -2.27
N TYR A 253 -7.38 11.44 -3.23
CA TYR A 253 -6.15 12.24 -3.23
C TYR A 253 -6.39 13.71 -3.59
N SER A 254 -7.56 14.06 -4.11
CA SER A 254 -7.91 15.47 -4.42
C SER A 254 -8.30 16.24 -3.16
N GLY A 255 -8.82 15.54 -2.16
CA GLY A 255 -9.38 16.11 -0.95
C GLY A 255 -10.69 16.89 -1.17
N ALA A 256 -11.26 16.81 -2.37
CA ALA A 256 -12.51 17.48 -2.75
C ALA A 256 -13.63 16.49 -3.07
N GLY A 257 -13.29 15.22 -3.30
CA GLY A 257 -14.23 14.15 -3.56
C GLY A 257 -14.71 13.43 -2.28
N PRO A 258 -15.68 12.52 -2.43
CA PRO A 258 -16.15 11.70 -1.32
C PRO A 258 -15.10 10.66 -0.92
N GLU A 259 -15.03 10.36 0.37
CA GLU A 259 -14.32 9.17 0.86
C GLU A 259 -15.02 7.90 0.36
N PHE A 260 -14.25 6.80 0.21
CA PHE A 260 -14.84 5.48 -0.06
C PHE A 260 -15.90 5.15 1.00
N PRO A 261 -17.14 4.80 0.61
CA PRO A 261 -18.26 4.61 1.54
C PRO A 261 -18.19 3.26 2.27
N LEU A 262 -17.20 3.11 3.16
CA LEU A 262 -16.79 1.84 3.78
C LEU A 262 -17.93 1.13 4.49
N GLU A 263 -18.65 1.83 5.37
CA GLU A 263 -19.72 1.25 6.20
C GLU A 263 -20.92 0.83 5.34
N ALA A 264 -21.29 1.66 4.38
CA ALA A 264 -22.38 1.35 3.45
C ALA A 264 -22.03 0.15 2.56
N HIS A 265 -20.79 0.07 2.07
CA HIS A 265 -20.29 -1.07 1.30
C HIS A 265 -20.28 -2.34 2.15
N ALA A 266 -19.75 -2.29 3.37
CA ALA A 266 -19.72 -3.43 4.28
C ALA A 266 -21.12 -3.95 4.59
N ALA A 267 -22.09 -3.05 4.85
CA ALA A 267 -23.48 -3.43 5.09
C ALA A 267 -24.15 -4.07 3.86
N ARG A 268 -23.81 -3.62 2.64
CA ARG A 268 -24.33 -4.25 1.40
C ARG A 268 -23.73 -5.65 1.23
N LEU A 269 -22.43 -5.82 1.41
CA LEU A 269 -21.78 -7.13 1.34
C LEU A 269 -22.34 -8.09 2.40
N ALA A 270 -22.54 -7.65 3.63
CA ALA A 270 -23.10 -8.48 4.69
C ALA A 270 -24.48 -9.05 4.32
N ARG A 271 -25.34 -8.24 3.71
CA ARG A 271 -26.65 -8.72 3.22
C ARG A 271 -26.52 -9.65 2.03
N LYS A 272 -25.70 -9.29 1.04
CA LYS A 272 -25.49 -10.04 -0.22
C LYS A 272 -24.92 -11.44 0.03
N LEU A 273 -24.04 -11.59 1.00
CA LEU A 273 -23.25 -12.78 1.26
C LEU A 273 -23.74 -13.59 2.48
N ALA A 274 -24.82 -13.18 3.12
CA ALA A 274 -25.35 -13.77 4.36
C ALA A 274 -25.63 -15.28 4.27
N ALA A 275 -25.98 -15.79 3.08
CA ALA A 275 -26.29 -17.20 2.87
C ALA A 275 -25.04 -18.11 2.78
N LEU A 276 -23.88 -17.54 2.46
CA LEU A 276 -22.64 -18.32 2.33
C LEU A 276 -22.00 -18.59 3.69
N ARG A 277 -21.72 -19.88 3.97
CA ARG A 277 -21.08 -20.34 5.21
C ARG A 277 -19.58 -20.59 4.96
N VAL A 278 -18.82 -19.52 4.83
CA VAL A 278 -17.38 -19.54 4.55
C VAL A 278 -16.63 -18.59 5.49
N ALA A 279 -15.32 -18.78 5.63
CA ALA A 279 -14.45 -17.77 6.22
C ALA A 279 -14.24 -16.63 5.22
N TRP A 280 -14.28 -15.39 5.69
CA TRP A 280 -14.10 -14.22 4.86
C TRP A 280 -12.73 -13.59 5.12
N VAL A 281 -12.03 -13.24 4.05
CA VAL A 281 -10.78 -12.50 4.08
C VAL A 281 -10.90 -11.23 3.23
N MET A 282 -10.29 -10.15 3.67
CA MET A 282 -10.08 -8.93 2.89
C MET A 282 -8.67 -8.39 3.13
N GLU A 283 -8.12 -7.67 2.14
CA GLU A 283 -6.71 -7.24 2.11
C GLU A 283 -6.59 -5.70 1.99
N PRO A 284 -7.07 -4.92 2.98
CA PRO A 284 -6.92 -3.47 2.93
C PRO A 284 -5.45 -3.07 3.06
N GLY A 285 -5.00 -2.14 2.21
CA GLY A 285 -3.66 -1.56 2.28
C GLY A 285 -3.73 -0.04 2.23
N ARG A 286 -3.84 0.51 1.02
CA ARG A 286 -3.88 1.95 0.74
C ARG A 286 -4.84 2.72 1.66
N TRP A 287 -6.06 2.26 1.78
CA TRP A 287 -7.09 2.93 2.56
C TRP A 287 -6.69 3.11 4.03
N LEU A 288 -5.95 2.16 4.60
CA LEU A 288 -5.51 2.23 6.00
C LEU A 288 -4.42 3.27 6.24
N VAL A 289 -3.43 3.37 5.35
CA VAL A 289 -2.20 4.11 5.66
C VAL A 289 -1.92 5.32 4.78
N ALA A 290 -2.54 5.46 3.60
CA ALA A 290 -2.26 6.59 2.73
C ALA A 290 -2.54 7.95 3.40
N PRO A 291 -3.72 8.18 4.03
CA PRO A 291 -4.01 9.44 4.69
C PRO A 291 -3.17 9.69 5.95
N ALA A 292 -2.62 8.63 6.55
CA ALA A 292 -1.84 8.72 7.77
C ALA A 292 -0.37 9.14 7.55
N GLY A 293 0.05 9.40 6.31
CA GLY A 293 1.43 9.75 6.03
C GLY A 293 1.61 10.91 5.08
N VAL A 294 2.69 11.64 5.27
CA VAL A 294 3.12 12.74 4.40
C VAL A 294 4.59 12.60 4.04
N LEU A 295 4.96 13.10 2.86
CA LEU A 295 6.34 13.38 2.51
C LEU A 295 6.60 14.85 2.82
N LEU A 296 7.44 15.12 3.81
CA LEU A 296 7.87 16.45 4.21
C LEU A 296 9.17 16.78 3.49
N ALA A 297 9.22 17.92 2.78
CA ALA A 297 10.39 18.31 2.02
C ALA A 297 10.65 19.83 2.09
N GLU A 298 11.92 20.19 2.11
CA GLU A 298 12.39 21.58 2.00
C GLU A 298 12.37 22.04 0.54
N VAL A 299 12.02 23.29 0.30
CA VAL A 299 12.16 23.95 -0.98
C VAL A 299 13.63 24.31 -1.17
N LEU A 300 14.29 23.68 -2.14
CA LEU A 300 15.69 23.95 -2.48
C LEU A 300 15.81 25.21 -3.32
N TRP A 301 14.93 25.36 -4.30
CA TRP A 301 14.95 26.48 -5.24
C TRP A 301 13.55 26.84 -5.72
N VAL A 302 13.31 28.13 -5.94
CA VAL A 302 12.19 28.64 -6.72
C VAL A 302 12.77 29.40 -7.91
N LYS A 303 12.39 28.99 -9.12
CA LYS A 303 12.89 29.62 -10.35
C LYS A 303 11.75 29.92 -11.33
N ARG A 304 11.87 31.00 -12.07
CA ARG A 304 10.94 31.35 -13.16
C ARG A 304 11.66 31.19 -14.50
N ARG A 305 11.00 30.62 -15.49
CA ARG A 305 11.47 30.56 -16.89
C ARG A 305 10.41 31.15 -17.79
N GLY A 306 10.83 31.96 -18.74
CA GLY A 306 9.96 32.61 -19.71
C GLY A 306 10.24 34.14 -19.80
N GLY A 307 9.63 34.84 -20.77
CA GLY A 307 9.88 36.25 -21.06
C GLY A 307 9.51 37.19 -19.92
N THR A 308 9.85 38.45 -20.10
CA THR A 308 9.66 39.55 -19.14
C THR A 308 8.19 39.91 -18.88
N SER A 309 7.23 39.31 -19.58
CA SER A 309 5.80 39.46 -19.36
C SER A 309 5.23 38.26 -18.59
N ASP A 310 4.35 38.49 -17.61
CA ASP A 310 3.71 37.42 -16.77
C ASP A 310 2.93 36.36 -17.58
N ALA A 311 2.54 36.66 -18.80
CA ALA A 311 1.71 35.80 -19.67
C ALA A 311 2.43 34.61 -20.31
N GLY A 312 3.63 34.23 -19.89
CA GLY A 312 4.38 33.07 -20.40
C GLY A 312 5.40 32.50 -19.42
N SER A 313 5.47 33.09 -18.23
CA SER A 313 6.45 32.67 -17.21
C SER A 313 6.00 31.40 -16.50
N ARG A 314 6.82 30.34 -16.54
CA ARG A 314 6.64 29.13 -15.74
C ARG A 314 7.40 29.22 -14.43
N ARG A 315 6.68 29.02 -13.31
CA ARG A 315 7.26 28.95 -11.97
C ARG A 315 7.56 27.50 -11.63
N PHE A 316 8.81 27.21 -11.26
CA PHE A 316 9.24 25.89 -10.77
C PHE A 316 9.59 25.98 -9.29
N VAL A 317 9.10 25.02 -8.51
CA VAL A 317 9.45 24.80 -7.10
C VAL A 317 10.19 23.47 -7.03
N VAL A 318 11.49 23.52 -6.72
CA VAL A 318 12.35 22.34 -6.63
C VAL A 318 12.41 21.90 -5.18
N LEU A 319 12.00 20.68 -4.90
CA LEU A 319 12.00 20.09 -3.55
C LEU A 319 13.28 19.30 -3.27
N ALA A 320 13.54 19.06 -2.00
CA ALA A 320 14.61 18.18 -1.53
C ALA A 320 14.27 16.67 -1.68
N ALA A 321 13.07 16.34 -2.10
CA ALA A 321 12.63 14.99 -2.43
C ALA A 321 12.29 14.89 -3.91
N GLY A 322 12.41 13.71 -4.52
CA GLY A 322 12.16 13.48 -5.93
C GLY A 322 11.40 12.18 -6.21
N MET A 323 11.35 11.82 -7.51
CA MET A 323 10.73 10.56 -7.95
C MET A 323 11.40 9.32 -7.36
N ASN A 324 12.67 9.42 -6.97
CA ASN A 324 13.36 8.35 -6.24
C ASN A 324 12.77 8.10 -4.85
N ASP A 325 12.13 9.10 -4.25
CA ASP A 325 11.44 8.99 -2.96
C ASP A 325 9.97 8.65 -3.15
N LEU A 326 9.22 9.41 -3.95
CA LEU A 326 7.80 9.20 -4.26
C LEU A 326 7.60 8.96 -5.76
N LEU A 327 7.69 7.72 -6.17
CA LEU A 327 7.64 7.31 -7.58
C LEU A 327 6.25 7.47 -8.21
N ARG A 328 5.18 7.46 -7.41
CA ARG A 328 3.80 7.38 -7.88
C ARG A 328 3.38 8.46 -8.89
N PRO A 329 3.74 9.75 -8.76
CA PRO A 329 3.45 10.76 -9.78
C PRO A 329 4.08 10.42 -11.14
N ALA A 330 5.35 10.02 -11.16
CA ALA A 330 6.06 9.69 -12.39
C ALA A 330 5.55 8.38 -13.04
N LEU A 331 5.24 7.34 -12.23
CA LEU A 331 4.87 6.00 -12.72
C LEU A 331 3.40 5.91 -13.11
N TYR A 332 2.50 6.50 -12.31
CA TYR A 332 1.05 6.33 -12.44
C TYR A 332 0.32 7.63 -12.81
N GLY A 333 1.00 8.75 -12.95
CA GLY A 333 0.35 10.06 -13.03
C GLY A 333 -0.45 10.40 -11.77
N ALA A 334 -0.11 9.77 -10.64
CA ALA A 334 -0.86 9.94 -9.40
C ALA A 334 -0.68 11.36 -8.85
N ARG A 335 -1.80 12.00 -8.54
CA ARG A 335 -1.80 13.32 -7.90
C ARG A 335 -1.71 13.19 -6.40
N HIS A 336 -0.99 14.13 -5.78
CA HIS A 336 -0.96 14.35 -4.35
C HIS A 336 -1.12 15.82 -4.06
N ARG A 337 -1.87 16.18 -3.03
CA ARG A 337 -1.94 17.59 -2.61
C ARG A 337 -0.60 18.02 -2.03
N ILE A 338 -0.12 19.17 -2.46
CA ILE A 338 1.12 19.79 -1.98
C ILE A 338 0.76 21.05 -1.22
N VAL A 339 1.08 21.11 0.06
CA VAL A 339 0.64 22.16 0.96
C VAL A 339 1.83 22.75 1.70
N PRO A 340 2.00 24.08 1.71
CA PRO A 340 3.02 24.71 2.55
C PRO A 340 2.82 24.40 4.02
N VAL A 341 3.88 24.03 4.72
CA VAL A 341 3.83 23.74 6.16
C VAL A 341 3.45 24.98 6.96
N ARG A 342 4.07 26.12 6.66
CA ARG A 342 3.65 27.40 7.22
C ARG A 342 2.72 28.13 6.25
N ALA A 343 1.63 28.69 6.77
CA ALA A 343 0.78 29.57 5.98
C ALA A 343 1.59 30.76 5.47
N ARG A 344 1.45 31.06 4.19
CA ARG A 344 2.11 32.19 3.53
C ARG A 344 1.06 33.19 3.04
N ALA A 345 1.32 34.46 3.24
CA ALA A 345 0.56 35.52 2.61
C ALA A 345 0.91 35.62 1.12
N GLY A 346 -0.01 36.19 0.33
CA GLY A 346 0.17 36.41 -1.10
C GLY A 346 -0.80 35.56 -1.94
N LYS A 347 -0.88 35.93 -3.22
CA LYS A 347 -1.76 35.26 -4.18
C LYS A 347 -1.18 33.86 -4.53
N GLU A 348 -2.03 32.88 -4.53
CA GLU A 348 -1.66 31.55 -5.08
C GLU A 348 -1.54 31.63 -6.60
N GLU A 349 -0.46 31.08 -7.12
CA GLU A 349 -0.15 31.04 -8.55
C GLU A 349 0.20 29.61 -8.95
N PRO A 350 -0.09 29.18 -10.19
CA PRO A 350 0.36 27.91 -10.70
C PRO A 350 1.88 27.75 -10.62
N ALA A 351 2.31 26.56 -10.19
CA ALA A 351 3.71 26.19 -10.14
C ALA A 351 3.88 24.72 -10.56
N THR A 352 4.95 24.43 -11.28
CA THR A 352 5.40 23.05 -11.49
C THR A 352 6.30 22.67 -10.31
N VAL A 353 5.85 21.70 -9.52
CA VAL A 353 6.63 21.16 -8.39
C VAL A 353 7.43 19.96 -8.88
N VAL A 354 8.75 20.03 -8.71
CA VAL A 354 9.71 19.04 -9.23
C VAL A 354 10.67 18.61 -8.14
N GLY A 355 11.28 17.45 -8.33
CA GLY A 355 12.37 16.97 -7.49
C GLY A 355 13.75 17.34 -8.05
N PRO A 356 14.83 16.87 -7.40
CA PRO A 356 16.22 17.17 -7.74
C PRO A 356 16.87 16.07 -8.60
N VAL A 357 16.11 15.06 -9.07
CA VAL A 357 16.62 13.97 -9.88
C VAL A 357 16.88 14.43 -11.30
N CYS A 358 17.96 13.97 -11.92
CA CYS A 358 18.30 14.31 -13.29
C CYS A 358 17.48 13.50 -14.29
N GLU A 359 16.14 13.67 -14.22
CA GLU A 359 15.14 12.95 -15.01
C GLU A 359 13.95 13.88 -15.31
N SER A 360 13.49 13.90 -16.56
CA SER A 360 12.36 14.75 -16.98
C SER A 360 11.02 14.35 -16.36
N ALA A 361 10.90 13.10 -15.92
CA ALA A 361 9.73 12.58 -15.22
C ALA A 361 9.69 12.96 -13.72
N ASP A 362 10.74 13.62 -13.19
CA ASP A 362 10.79 14.02 -11.77
C ASP A 362 9.90 15.24 -11.50
N VAL A 363 8.60 15.02 -11.63
CA VAL A 363 7.55 16.02 -11.46
C VAL A 363 6.50 15.47 -10.51
N PHE A 364 6.24 16.18 -9.43
CA PHE A 364 5.17 15.87 -8.47
C PHE A 364 3.80 16.37 -8.95
N GLU A 365 3.76 17.64 -9.43
CA GLU A 365 2.54 18.26 -9.95
C GLU A 365 2.93 19.40 -10.91
N ARG A 366 2.19 19.52 -12.03
CA ARG A 366 2.51 20.50 -13.07
C ARG A 366 1.86 21.86 -12.85
N GLU A 367 0.74 21.90 -12.17
CA GLU A 367 -0.09 23.10 -11.97
C GLU A 367 -0.55 23.22 -10.50
N ALA A 368 0.37 22.99 -9.56
CA ALA A 368 0.08 23.18 -8.14
C ALA A 368 -0.20 24.67 -7.87
N LEU A 369 -1.36 24.97 -7.29
CA LEU A 369 -1.66 26.32 -6.81
C LEU A 369 -0.96 26.54 -5.48
N LEU A 370 0.07 27.39 -5.46
CA LEU A 370 0.90 27.65 -4.29
C LEU A 370 1.11 29.13 -4.07
N PRO A 371 1.11 29.61 -2.81
CA PRO A 371 1.51 30.95 -2.47
C PRO A 371 2.99 31.20 -2.83
N PRO A 372 3.50 32.42 -2.69
CA PRO A 372 4.93 32.68 -2.79
C PRO A 372 5.72 31.82 -1.80
N LEU A 373 6.63 30.99 -2.32
CA LEU A 373 7.56 30.20 -1.56
C LEU A 373 8.99 30.68 -1.78
N GLU A 374 9.85 30.42 -0.80
CA GLU A 374 11.25 30.74 -0.82
C GLU A 374 12.10 29.50 -0.49
N ARG A 375 13.40 29.58 -0.77
CA ARG A 375 14.35 28.56 -0.34
C ARG A 375 14.30 28.37 1.18
N GLY A 376 14.27 27.15 1.64
CA GLY A 376 14.16 26.80 3.05
C GLY A 376 12.73 26.65 3.57
N ASP A 377 11.71 27.06 2.78
CA ASP A 377 10.33 26.75 3.12
C ASP A 377 10.09 25.24 3.13
N LEU A 378 9.17 24.79 3.97
CA LEU A 378 8.76 23.40 4.03
C LEU A 378 7.40 23.22 3.34
N VAL A 379 7.29 22.14 2.58
CA VAL A 379 6.03 21.66 2.01
C VAL A 379 5.77 20.23 2.45
N ALA A 380 4.49 19.87 2.57
CA ALA A 380 4.04 18.51 2.79
C ALA A 380 3.30 18.02 1.54
N VAL A 381 3.71 16.86 1.04
CA VAL A 381 2.97 16.09 0.03
C VAL A 381 2.06 15.13 0.79
N LEU A 382 0.75 15.37 0.71
CA LEU A 382 -0.24 14.70 1.55
C LEU A 382 -0.61 13.31 1.01
N ASP A 383 -1.26 12.51 1.86
CA ASP A 383 -1.80 11.18 1.54
C ASP A 383 -0.71 10.23 0.99
N ALA A 384 0.52 10.38 1.46
CA ALA A 384 1.70 9.70 0.94
C ALA A 384 2.13 8.48 1.79
N GLY A 385 1.29 8.05 2.74
CA GLY A 385 1.59 6.94 3.66
C GLY A 385 1.61 5.55 3.01
N ALA A 386 1.00 5.39 1.82
CA ALA A 386 0.98 4.15 1.08
C ALA A 386 1.76 4.23 -0.23
N TYR A 387 2.55 3.19 -0.54
CA TYR A 387 3.31 3.08 -1.80
C TYR A 387 4.25 4.28 -2.05
N GLY A 388 4.71 4.91 -0.97
CA GLY A 388 5.73 5.95 -0.98
C GLY A 388 7.10 5.34 -0.67
N ALA A 389 7.52 5.35 0.61
CA ALA A 389 8.82 4.85 1.04
C ALA A 389 9.15 3.42 0.58
N VAL A 390 8.15 2.52 0.50
CA VAL A 390 8.35 1.13 0.02
C VAL A 390 8.74 1.03 -1.46
N MET A 391 8.43 2.05 -2.26
CA MET A 391 8.81 2.13 -3.70
C MET A 391 10.01 3.03 -3.94
N SER A 392 10.62 3.60 -2.89
CA SER A 392 11.80 4.45 -3.03
C SER A 392 13.02 3.68 -3.53
N SER A 393 13.91 4.39 -4.20
CA SER A 393 15.13 3.84 -4.79
C SER A 393 16.33 4.75 -4.55
N ASN A 394 17.52 4.25 -4.89
CA ASN A 394 18.74 5.02 -4.85
C ASN A 394 19.10 5.65 -6.21
N TYR A 395 18.11 5.92 -7.06
CA TYR A 395 18.33 6.54 -8.36
C TYR A 395 19.12 7.85 -8.23
N ASN A 396 20.07 8.09 -9.12
CA ASN A 396 21.09 9.16 -9.07
C ASN A 396 22.02 9.09 -7.82
N GLY A 397 22.21 7.92 -7.20
CA GLY A 397 23.03 7.79 -6.00
C GLY A 397 22.47 8.53 -4.79
N ARG A 398 21.14 8.74 -4.73
CA ARG A 398 20.49 9.41 -3.62
C ARG A 398 20.09 8.38 -2.56
N GLY A 399 20.41 8.66 -1.29
CA GLY A 399 19.99 7.83 -0.17
C GLY A 399 18.49 7.92 0.07
N ARG A 400 17.88 6.80 0.51
CA ARG A 400 16.47 6.79 0.94
C ARG A 400 16.28 7.68 2.15
N LEU A 401 15.15 8.37 2.21
CA LEU A 401 14.82 9.30 3.29
C LEU A 401 14.53 8.59 4.60
N ALA A 402 14.82 9.25 5.72
CA ALA A 402 14.41 8.80 7.04
C ALA A 402 12.89 8.70 7.14
N GLU A 403 12.43 7.72 7.96
CA GLU A 403 11.01 7.56 8.30
C GLU A 403 10.81 7.88 9.79
N VAL A 404 9.88 8.80 10.04
CA VAL A 404 9.56 9.35 11.36
C VAL A 404 8.10 9.02 11.67
N VAL A 405 7.79 8.71 12.92
CA VAL A 405 6.43 8.45 13.37
C VAL A 405 6.02 9.41 14.48
N VAL A 406 4.74 9.77 14.47
CA VAL A 406 4.02 10.44 15.54
C VAL A 406 3.15 9.39 16.23
N ASP A 407 3.28 9.26 17.52
CA ASP A 407 2.59 8.27 18.37
C ASP A 407 2.13 8.95 19.67
N GLY A 408 0.83 9.17 19.82
CA GLY A 408 0.27 9.89 20.98
C GLY A 408 0.90 11.28 21.16
N GLY A 409 1.17 12.00 20.06
CA GLY A 409 1.85 13.30 20.06
C GLY A 409 3.36 13.25 20.30
N ARG A 410 3.97 12.06 20.40
CA ARG A 410 5.42 11.85 20.58
C ARG A 410 6.07 11.57 19.23
N LEU A 411 7.22 12.19 18.98
CA LEU A 411 7.99 12.04 17.75
C LEU A 411 9.11 11.02 17.94
N SER A 412 9.22 10.06 17.01
CA SER A 412 10.29 9.07 16.99
C SER A 412 10.80 8.82 15.59
N ARG A 413 12.10 8.63 15.42
CA ARG A 413 12.70 8.15 14.18
C ARG A 413 12.55 6.64 14.12
N ALA A 414 11.73 6.14 13.21
CA ALA A 414 11.43 4.72 13.04
C ALA A 414 12.44 4.02 12.11
N ARG A 415 12.95 4.75 11.10
CA ARG A 415 14.04 4.30 10.22
C ARG A 415 14.97 5.47 9.94
N ALA A 416 16.28 5.21 10.00
CA ALA A 416 17.30 6.19 9.62
C ALA A 416 17.29 6.41 8.10
N GLY A 417 17.64 7.61 7.66
CA GLY A 417 17.96 7.87 6.27
C GLY A 417 19.26 7.17 5.87
N GLU A 418 19.40 6.88 4.58
CA GLU A 418 20.64 6.31 4.03
C GLU A 418 21.64 7.44 3.77
N ASP A 419 22.84 7.29 4.29
CA ASP A 419 23.94 8.21 3.99
C ASP A 419 24.52 7.87 2.61
N ALA A 420 24.68 8.89 1.76
CA ALA A 420 25.28 8.74 0.43
C ALA A 420 26.69 8.08 0.50
N ALA A 421 27.45 8.32 1.56
CA ALA A 421 28.76 7.70 1.78
C ALA A 421 28.69 6.18 2.01
N THR A 422 27.52 5.65 2.38
CA THR A 422 27.33 4.22 2.67
C THR A 422 26.65 3.45 1.53
N LEU A 423 26.21 4.13 0.47
CA LEU A 423 25.51 3.47 -0.65
C LEU A 423 26.34 2.39 -1.34
N GLY A 424 27.66 2.59 -1.44
CA GLY A 424 28.60 1.61 -1.99
C GLY A 424 29.05 0.52 -1.01
N ALA A 425 28.48 0.43 0.19
CA ALA A 425 28.95 -0.54 1.21
C ALA A 425 28.70 -2.03 0.82
N ARG A 426 27.92 -2.28 -0.23
CA ARG A 426 27.68 -3.63 -0.78
C ARG A 426 28.47 -3.90 -2.05
N ASP A 427 29.24 -2.92 -2.54
CA ASP A 427 30.03 -3.09 -3.74
C ASP A 427 31.20 -4.04 -3.42
N VAL A 428 31.35 -5.05 -4.24
CA VAL A 428 32.43 -6.06 -4.14
C VAL A 428 33.06 -6.17 -5.49
N ASP A 429 34.36 -6.36 -5.49
CA ASP A 429 35.19 -6.65 -6.70
C ASP A 429 35.78 -8.06 -6.56
N GLU A 430 34.91 -9.05 -6.69
CA GLU A 430 35.23 -10.46 -6.54
C GLU A 430 35.08 -11.19 -7.86
N ALA A 431 36.13 -11.98 -8.25
CA ALA A 431 36.00 -12.89 -9.39
C ALA A 431 35.04 -14.03 -9.02
N LEU A 432 34.02 -14.28 -9.86
CA LEU A 432 33.06 -15.38 -9.65
C LEU A 432 33.61 -16.73 -10.08
N GLU A 433 34.68 -16.74 -10.89
CA GLU A 433 35.37 -17.95 -11.34
C GLU A 433 36.89 -17.78 -11.10
N GLY A 434 37.51 -18.79 -10.57
CA GLY A 434 38.95 -18.94 -10.42
C GLY A 434 39.50 -19.96 -11.39
#